data_98caa13c860c52ce1c5b21ab1fa98c12
#
_entry.id   98caa13c860c52ce1c5b21ab1fa98c12
#
_cell.length_a   1.000
_cell.length_b   1.000
_cell.length_c   1.000
_cell.angle_alpha   90.00
_cell.angle_beta   90.00
_cell.angle_gamma   90.00
#
_symmetry.space_group_name_H-M   'P 1'
#
loop_
_entity.id
_entity.type
_entity.pdbx_description
1 polymer ?
#
loop_
_entity_poly.entity_id
_entity_poly.type
_entity_poly.pdbx_seq_one_letter_code
_entity_poly.pdbx_strand_id
1 'polypeptide(L)'
;MLRLISLADNGQLEVKPKDLRQTNLSGIWLEIVDPTKEELEKAAEVSGIPLDFLLLPESSNVVNLRMEPDFGVINFVVVREIFGVKEISPIVVAFSKDFLVTVSRSEDESIINLAKERLHKVKFDPPSVAAFYVLDEIVANHFVHLERIEELAAHLEEEVVENPDPTLVRRILQAKSRLTSFNKTLWYERGLVFNLKKCETVYLSVKARSLFDSTHEYLTRQIDIVETYREILSDSINAYLSTVSNKINFSIRALTLVTLYLTIITTITSFPNTVATFFGIAQFGGTNPVGIFVILVVSILLPSLWLWRRKWLRTTFEALESHGS
;
A
#
# COMPACT_ATOMS: atom_id res chain seq x y z
N MET A 1 8.82 29.32 -14.49
CA MET A 1 10.27 29.47 -14.73
C MET A 1 10.63 28.71 -15.99
N LEU A 2 11.35 29.35 -16.91
CA LEU A 2 11.61 28.81 -18.23
C LEU A 2 13.13 28.73 -18.47
N ARG A 3 13.63 27.55 -18.86
CA ARG A 3 15.06 27.28 -19.08
C ARG A 3 15.27 26.65 -20.45
N LEU A 4 16.33 27.06 -21.15
CA LEU A 4 16.82 26.40 -22.35
C LEU A 4 18.09 25.62 -22.02
N ILE A 5 18.12 24.36 -22.41
CA ILE A 5 19.22 23.44 -22.17
C ILE A 5 19.70 22.95 -23.54
N SER A 6 20.97 23.15 -23.85
CA SER A 6 21.55 22.58 -25.07
C SER A 6 21.74 21.08 -24.93
N LEU A 7 21.18 20.30 -25.84
CA LEU A 7 21.38 18.85 -25.88
C LEU A 7 22.80 18.46 -26.34
N ALA A 8 23.55 19.39 -26.93
CA ALA A 8 24.91 19.16 -27.39
C ALA A 8 25.96 19.42 -26.29
N ASP A 9 25.85 20.55 -25.57
CA ASP A 9 26.85 21.04 -24.63
C ASP A 9 26.36 21.12 -23.19
N ASN A 10 25.05 20.79 -22.98
CA ASN A 10 24.40 20.87 -21.67
C ASN A 10 24.49 22.25 -20.98
N GLY A 11 24.73 23.28 -21.75
CA GLY A 11 24.65 24.66 -21.29
C GLY A 11 23.20 25.00 -20.88
N GLN A 12 23.02 25.53 -19.67
CA GLN A 12 21.72 25.94 -19.15
C GLN A 12 21.60 27.46 -19.21
N LEU A 13 20.53 27.97 -19.79
CA LEU A 13 20.22 29.40 -19.85
C LEU A 13 18.78 29.65 -19.40
N GLU A 14 18.59 30.48 -18.38
CA GLU A 14 17.27 31.00 -18.06
C GLU A 14 16.83 32.04 -19.08
N VAL A 15 15.63 31.89 -19.60
CA VAL A 15 15.09 32.74 -20.65
C VAL A 15 13.75 33.35 -20.26
N LYS A 16 13.53 34.62 -20.55
CA LYS A 16 12.23 35.24 -20.38
C LYS A 16 11.30 34.83 -21.52
N PRO A 17 9.98 34.71 -21.30
CA PRO A 17 9.03 34.33 -22.34
C PRO A 17 9.12 35.16 -23.62
N LYS A 18 9.48 36.46 -23.52
CA LYS A 18 9.62 37.36 -24.67
C LYS A 18 10.79 37.02 -25.58
N ASP A 19 11.86 36.44 -25.02
CA ASP A 19 13.10 36.17 -25.75
C ASP A 19 13.03 34.82 -26.50
N LEU A 20 12.04 33.97 -26.19
CA LEU A 20 11.81 32.71 -26.86
C LEU A 20 11.52 32.81 -28.36
N ARG A 21 10.83 33.88 -28.81
CA ARG A 21 10.43 34.05 -30.21
C ARG A 21 11.60 34.08 -31.19
N GLN A 22 12.79 34.38 -30.72
CA GLN A 22 14.02 34.47 -31.55
C GLN A 22 14.90 33.25 -31.46
N THR A 23 14.50 32.25 -30.68
CA THR A 23 15.30 31.08 -30.38
C THR A 23 14.98 29.93 -31.35
N ASN A 24 15.99 29.46 -32.07
CA ASN A 24 15.87 28.22 -32.82
C ASN A 24 15.94 27.04 -31.82
N LEU A 25 14.89 26.22 -31.76
CA LEU A 25 14.81 25.08 -30.84
C LEU A 25 15.59 23.84 -31.28
N SER A 26 16.31 23.89 -32.42
CA SER A 26 17.07 22.74 -32.89
C SER A 26 18.17 22.33 -31.90
N GLY A 27 18.12 21.10 -31.40
CA GLY A 27 19.06 20.59 -30.39
C GLY A 27 18.86 21.16 -28.99
N ILE A 28 17.66 21.66 -28.67
CA ILE A 28 17.36 22.32 -27.40
C ILE A 28 16.32 21.51 -26.61
N TRP A 29 16.53 21.43 -25.31
CA TRP A 29 15.52 21.03 -24.32
C TRP A 29 14.96 22.28 -23.65
N LEU A 30 13.67 22.55 -23.89
CA LEU A 30 12.91 23.60 -23.24
C LEU A 30 12.27 23.04 -21.96
N GLU A 31 12.76 23.49 -20.82
CA GLU A 31 12.21 23.12 -19.50
C GLU A 31 11.34 24.24 -18.95
N ILE A 32 10.13 23.88 -18.55
CA ILE A 32 9.15 24.82 -17.98
C ILE A 32 8.73 24.28 -16.61
N VAL A 33 9.12 24.99 -15.56
CA VAL A 33 8.83 24.63 -14.16
C VAL A 33 7.83 25.62 -13.60
N ASP A 34 6.76 25.10 -12.96
CA ASP A 34 5.61 25.88 -12.47
C ASP A 34 5.12 26.89 -13.51
N PRO A 35 4.56 26.40 -14.64
CA PRO A 35 4.25 27.23 -15.80
C PRO A 35 3.23 28.32 -15.50
N THR A 36 3.51 29.52 -15.97
CA THR A 36 2.49 30.55 -16.15
C THR A 36 1.79 30.35 -17.51
N LYS A 37 0.58 30.86 -17.63
CA LYS A 37 -0.16 30.77 -18.90
C LYS A 37 0.61 31.42 -20.05
N GLU A 38 1.28 32.57 -19.81
CA GLU A 38 2.10 33.24 -20.79
C GLU A 38 3.29 32.40 -21.27
N GLU A 39 3.94 31.70 -20.34
CA GLU A 39 5.07 30.80 -20.67
C GLU A 39 4.62 29.63 -21.55
N LEU A 40 3.46 29.01 -21.25
CA LEU A 40 2.90 27.94 -22.07
C LEU A 40 2.45 28.38 -23.43
N GLU A 41 1.80 29.56 -23.54
CA GLU A 41 1.41 30.14 -24.82
C GLU A 41 2.63 30.42 -25.72
N LYS A 42 3.71 30.92 -25.14
CA LYS A 42 4.97 31.13 -25.87
C LYS A 42 5.67 29.85 -26.27
N ALA A 43 5.70 28.86 -25.37
CA ALA A 43 6.26 27.55 -25.68
C ALA A 43 5.47 26.89 -26.85
N ALA A 44 4.14 26.99 -26.83
CA ALA A 44 3.28 26.47 -27.89
C ALA A 44 3.55 27.20 -29.24
N GLU A 45 3.70 28.51 -29.21
CA GLU A 45 3.99 29.32 -30.41
C GLU A 45 5.33 28.94 -31.06
N VAL A 46 6.38 28.71 -30.24
CA VAL A 46 7.74 28.45 -30.73
C VAL A 46 7.93 26.97 -31.09
N SER A 47 7.34 26.05 -30.34
CA SER A 47 7.44 24.61 -30.61
C SER A 47 6.48 24.11 -31.69
N GLY A 48 5.42 24.87 -32.01
CA GLY A 48 4.34 24.40 -32.88
C GLY A 48 3.43 23.33 -32.23
N ILE A 49 3.61 23.04 -30.95
CA ILE A 49 2.75 22.13 -30.21
C ILE A 49 1.52 22.90 -29.70
N PRO A 50 0.30 22.40 -29.93
CA PRO A 50 -0.89 23.06 -29.41
C PRO A 50 -0.86 23.21 -27.89
N LEU A 51 -1.31 24.35 -27.37
CA LEU A 51 -1.29 24.70 -25.96
C LEU A 51 -1.93 23.61 -25.07
N ASP A 52 -3.04 23.04 -25.53
CA ASP A 52 -3.78 22.01 -24.81
C ASP A 52 -2.94 20.75 -24.51
N PHE A 53 -1.88 20.50 -25.29
CA PHE A 53 -0.97 19.38 -25.08
C PHE A 53 0.15 19.70 -24.09
N LEU A 54 0.42 20.96 -23.82
CA LEU A 54 1.42 21.42 -22.87
C LEU A 54 0.82 21.71 -21.47
N LEU A 55 -0.51 21.76 -21.37
CA LEU A 55 -1.16 21.96 -20.08
C LEU A 55 -0.96 20.73 -19.17
N LEU A 56 -0.55 20.99 -17.93
CA LEU A 56 -0.51 19.94 -16.90
C LEU A 56 -1.94 19.47 -16.60
N PRO A 57 -2.23 18.15 -16.66
CA PRO A 57 -3.56 17.65 -16.36
C PRO A 57 -3.98 18.02 -14.92
N GLU A 58 -5.22 18.46 -14.76
CA GLU A 58 -5.79 18.74 -13.41
C GLU A 58 -5.96 17.48 -12.58
N SER A 59 -6.30 16.35 -13.24
CA SER A 59 -6.36 15.06 -12.57
C SER A 59 -5.00 14.39 -12.59
N SER A 60 -4.51 14.02 -11.41
CA SER A 60 -3.20 13.41 -11.17
C SER A 60 -3.01 12.01 -11.79
N ASN A 61 -4.00 11.43 -12.44
CA ASN A 61 -3.96 10.03 -12.90
C ASN A 61 -3.97 9.84 -14.41
N VAL A 62 -3.61 10.87 -15.18
CA VAL A 62 -3.66 10.79 -16.65
C VAL A 62 -2.27 10.46 -17.21
N VAL A 63 -1.95 9.17 -17.25
CA VAL A 63 -0.85 8.66 -18.09
C VAL A 63 -1.40 8.48 -19.51
N ASN A 64 -0.87 9.22 -20.48
CA ASN A 64 -1.34 9.18 -21.85
C ASN A 64 -0.20 9.42 -22.84
N LEU A 65 -0.27 8.78 -23.99
CA LEU A 65 0.62 8.96 -25.13
C LEU A 65 -0.18 9.47 -26.33
N ARG A 66 0.24 10.58 -26.91
CA ARG A 66 -0.26 11.08 -28.17
C ARG A 66 0.87 11.21 -29.16
N MET A 67 0.71 10.62 -30.33
CA MET A 67 1.70 10.65 -31.40
C MET A 67 1.08 11.37 -32.60
N GLU A 68 1.54 12.58 -32.85
CA GLU A 68 1.17 13.39 -33.99
C GLU A 68 2.21 13.21 -35.12
N PRO A 69 1.99 13.68 -36.35
CA PRO A 69 2.94 13.50 -37.45
C PRO A 69 4.34 14.06 -37.19
N ASP A 70 4.44 15.18 -36.48
CA ASP A 70 5.69 15.93 -36.29
C ASP A 70 6.24 15.88 -34.86
N PHE A 71 5.43 15.47 -33.89
CA PHE A 71 5.84 15.41 -32.48
C PHE A 71 5.08 14.32 -31.69
N GLY A 72 5.67 13.90 -30.59
CA GLY A 72 5.03 13.04 -29.59
C GLY A 72 4.83 13.80 -28.29
N VAL A 73 3.72 13.54 -27.60
CA VAL A 73 3.44 14.08 -26.27
C VAL A 73 3.09 12.96 -25.31
N ILE A 74 3.81 12.95 -24.22
CA ILE A 74 3.67 12.00 -23.13
C ILE A 74 3.21 12.75 -21.90
N ASN A 75 2.03 12.43 -21.41
CA ASN A 75 1.63 12.76 -20.05
C ASN A 75 2.04 11.62 -19.13
N PHE A 76 2.89 11.91 -18.20
CA PHE A 76 3.40 10.92 -17.23
C PHE A 76 3.15 11.43 -15.81
N VAL A 77 3.40 10.62 -14.81
CA VAL A 77 3.18 11.01 -13.41
C VAL A 77 4.43 10.73 -12.58
N VAL A 78 4.75 11.65 -11.70
CA VAL A 78 5.78 11.48 -10.68
C VAL A 78 5.10 11.07 -9.39
N VAL A 79 5.44 9.90 -8.89
CA VAL A 79 4.97 9.44 -7.57
C VAL A 79 5.88 10.04 -6.52
N ARG A 80 5.30 10.83 -5.59
CA ARG A 80 6.07 11.50 -4.52
C ARG A 80 5.93 10.82 -3.20
N GLU A 81 4.71 10.38 -2.91
CA GLU A 81 4.41 9.69 -1.69
C GLU A 81 3.20 8.79 -1.87
N ILE A 82 3.29 7.54 -1.40
CA ILE A 82 2.21 6.57 -1.52
C ILE A 82 1.29 6.61 -0.29
N PHE A 83 1.81 7.03 0.87
CA PHE A 83 1.10 7.04 2.15
C PHE A 83 0.71 8.43 2.67
N GLY A 84 1.10 9.50 1.97
CA GLY A 84 0.77 10.91 2.29
C GLY A 84 -0.45 11.47 1.55
N VAL A 85 -0.63 12.79 1.66
CA VAL A 85 -1.80 13.50 1.09
C VAL A 85 -1.62 13.89 -0.38
N LYS A 86 -0.37 14.10 -0.83
CA LYS A 86 -0.03 14.44 -2.22
C LYS A 86 0.79 13.31 -2.84
N GLU A 87 0.08 12.38 -3.45
CA GLU A 87 0.68 11.12 -3.90
C GLU A 87 1.31 11.22 -5.30
N ILE A 88 0.79 12.06 -6.18
CA ILE A 88 1.12 12.04 -7.61
C ILE A 88 1.17 13.46 -8.17
N SER A 89 2.18 13.75 -9.00
CA SER A 89 2.34 15.00 -9.73
C SER A 89 2.42 14.74 -11.23
N PRO A 90 1.63 15.43 -12.07
CA PRO A 90 1.70 15.26 -13.50
C PRO A 90 2.94 15.94 -14.08
N ILE A 91 3.52 15.32 -15.12
CA ILE A 91 4.56 15.87 -15.97
C ILE A 91 4.18 15.69 -17.44
N VAL A 92 4.46 16.69 -18.25
CA VAL A 92 4.32 16.61 -19.71
C VAL A 92 5.70 16.57 -20.33
N VAL A 93 5.93 15.59 -21.19
CA VAL A 93 7.15 15.43 -21.97
C VAL A 93 6.77 15.41 -23.44
N ALA A 94 7.06 16.47 -24.16
CA ALA A 94 6.79 16.59 -25.59
C ALA A 94 8.11 16.65 -26.37
N PHE A 95 8.23 15.88 -27.43
CA PHE A 95 9.45 15.79 -28.22
C PHE A 95 9.17 15.68 -29.71
N SER A 96 10.06 16.27 -30.46
CA SER A 96 10.08 16.20 -31.93
C SER A 96 11.44 15.64 -32.38
N LYS A 97 11.71 15.73 -33.68
CA LYS A 97 13.03 15.41 -34.22
C LYS A 97 14.10 16.37 -33.72
N ASP A 98 13.74 17.62 -33.48
CA ASP A 98 14.68 18.72 -33.27
C ASP A 98 14.75 19.20 -31.82
N PHE A 99 13.69 19.03 -31.02
CA PHE A 99 13.64 19.57 -29.66
C PHE A 99 12.88 18.68 -28.68
N LEU A 100 13.11 18.95 -27.40
CA LEU A 100 12.39 18.38 -26.25
C LEU A 100 11.74 19.55 -25.46
N VAL A 101 10.51 19.36 -25.02
CA VAL A 101 9.83 20.26 -24.07
C VAL A 101 9.36 19.45 -22.87
N THR A 102 9.70 19.90 -21.66
CA THR A 102 9.18 19.32 -20.42
C THR A 102 8.43 20.39 -19.63
N VAL A 103 7.25 20.02 -19.13
CA VAL A 103 6.45 20.86 -18.25
C VAL A 103 6.22 20.13 -16.96
N SER A 104 6.64 20.71 -15.85
CA SER A 104 6.60 20.08 -14.53
C SER A 104 6.30 21.08 -13.42
N ARG A 105 6.14 20.58 -12.21
CA ARG A 105 6.11 21.40 -10.99
C ARG A 105 7.51 21.49 -10.37
N SER A 106 7.78 22.58 -9.64
CA SER A 106 9.07 22.80 -8.95
C SER A 106 9.47 21.66 -8.02
N GLU A 107 8.49 21.01 -7.43
CA GLU A 107 8.70 19.88 -6.53
C GLU A 107 9.28 18.65 -7.26
N ASP A 108 9.21 18.55 -8.60
CA ASP A 108 9.72 17.44 -9.41
C ASP A 108 11.11 17.75 -10.03
N GLU A 109 11.64 18.94 -9.79
CA GLU A 109 12.88 19.44 -10.41
C GLU A 109 14.08 18.52 -10.11
N SER A 110 14.11 17.88 -8.93
CA SER A 110 15.18 16.95 -8.55
C SER A 110 15.30 15.77 -9.51
N ILE A 111 14.17 15.18 -9.92
CA ILE A 111 14.13 14.03 -10.85
C ILE A 111 14.58 14.46 -12.24
N ILE A 112 14.12 15.64 -12.70
CA ILE A 112 14.53 16.19 -14.00
C ILE A 112 16.03 16.49 -14.01
N ASN A 113 16.59 16.97 -12.90
CA ASN A 113 18.03 17.22 -12.79
C ASN A 113 18.85 15.93 -12.85
N LEU A 114 18.38 14.82 -12.25
CA LEU A 114 19.01 13.51 -12.40
C LEU A 114 19.02 13.05 -13.87
N ALA A 115 17.90 13.24 -14.59
CA ALA A 115 17.83 12.94 -16.02
C ALA A 115 18.84 13.75 -16.83
N LYS A 116 19.04 15.04 -16.51
CA LYS A 116 20.06 15.90 -17.12
C LYS A 116 21.47 15.39 -16.85
N GLU A 117 21.78 15.00 -15.62
CA GLU A 117 23.10 14.44 -15.26
C GLU A 117 23.43 13.16 -16.02
N ARG A 118 22.43 12.32 -16.31
CA ARG A 118 22.62 11.13 -17.15
C ARG A 118 22.88 11.49 -18.61
N LEU A 119 22.20 12.50 -19.13
CA LEU A 119 22.40 13.01 -20.47
C LEU A 119 23.83 13.56 -20.65
N HIS A 120 24.42 14.20 -19.63
CA HIS A 120 25.80 14.73 -19.66
C HIS A 120 26.89 13.69 -19.96
N LYS A 121 26.63 12.43 -19.69
CA LYS A 121 27.61 11.34 -19.89
C LYS A 121 27.69 10.86 -21.34
N VAL A 122 26.76 11.31 -22.20
CA VAL A 122 26.66 10.84 -23.58
C VAL A 122 26.80 12.03 -24.53
N LYS A 123 27.64 11.90 -25.54
CA LYS A 123 27.83 12.94 -26.57
C LYS A 123 26.65 12.93 -27.53
N PHE A 124 25.95 14.05 -27.64
CA PHE A 124 24.87 14.36 -28.55
C PHE A 124 23.85 13.21 -28.74
N ASP A 125 22.78 13.27 -28.01
CA ASP A 125 21.63 12.36 -28.18
C ASP A 125 20.44 13.09 -28.81
N PRO A 126 19.65 12.42 -29.67
CA PRO A 126 18.43 13.00 -30.20
C PRO A 126 17.42 13.29 -29.07
N PRO A 127 16.51 14.29 -29.26
CA PRO A 127 15.52 14.67 -28.24
C PRO A 127 14.72 13.50 -27.66
N SER A 128 14.44 12.48 -28.46
CA SER A 128 13.75 11.25 -28.02
C SER A 128 14.54 10.45 -26.98
N VAL A 129 15.87 10.51 -27.00
CA VAL A 129 16.73 9.86 -25.97
C VAL A 129 16.74 10.68 -24.68
N ALA A 130 16.73 12.01 -24.79
CA ALA A 130 16.55 12.87 -23.63
C ALA A 130 15.17 12.67 -22.97
N ALA A 131 14.10 12.53 -23.77
CA ALA A 131 12.78 12.17 -23.28
C ALA A 131 12.78 10.80 -22.56
N PHE A 132 13.50 9.82 -23.11
CA PHE A 132 13.72 8.53 -22.44
C PHE A 132 14.34 8.71 -21.05
N TYR A 133 15.41 9.48 -20.90
CA TYR A 133 16.06 9.67 -19.60
C TYR A 133 15.14 10.31 -18.58
N VAL A 134 14.28 11.25 -18.99
CA VAL A 134 13.28 11.84 -18.09
C VAL A 134 12.30 10.77 -17.58
N LEU A 135 11.75 9.94 -18.46
CA LEU A 135 10.82 8.89 -18.08
C LEU A 135 11.49 7.79 -17.25
N ASP A 136 12.70 7.41 -17.60
CA ASP A 136 13.47 6.37 -16.90
C ASP A 136 13.82 6.78 -15.47
N GLU A 137 14.18 8.05 -15.23
CA GLU A 137 14.38 8.57 -13.87
C GLU A 137 13.08 8.61 -13.04
N ILE A 138 11.95 8.93 -13.66
CA ILE A 138 10.65 8.87 -12.97
C ILE A 138 10.36 7.43 -12.55
N VAL A 139 10.57 6.46 -13.45
CA VAL A 139 10.36 5.03 -13.16
C VAL A 139 11.36 4.52 -12.11
N ALA A 140 12.61 4.98 -12.17
CA ALA A 140 13.62 4.65 -11.16
C ALA A 140 13.24 5.19 -9.76
N ASN A 141 12.64 6.38 -9.69
CA ASN A 141 12.16 6.96 -8.43
C ASN A 141 11.09 6.11 -7.73
N HIS A 142 10.37 5.25 -8.44
CA HIS A 142 9.39 4.34 -7.84
C HIS A 142 10.03 3.36 -6.85
N PHE A 143 11.30 2.97 -7.03
CA PHE A 143 12.00 2.06 -6.12
C PHE A 143 12.12 2.62 -4.71
N VAL A 144 12.33 3.93 -4.57
CA VAL A 144 12.37 4.60 -3.25
C VAL A 144 11.03 4.42 -2.50
N HIS A 145 9.92 4.42 -3.24
CA HIS A 145 8.60 4.21 -2.66
C HIS A 145 8.33 2.73 -2.38
N LEU A 146 8.86 1.81 -3.19
CA LEU A 146 8.74 0.37 -2.96
C LEU A 146 9.49 -0.07 -1.69
N GLU A 147 10.67 0.47 -1.42
CA GLU A 147 11.40 0.23 -0.16
C GLU A 147 10.58 0.66 1.06
N ARG A 148 9.94 1.83 1.01
CA ARG A 148 9.06 2.28 2.11
C ARG A 148 7.81 1.41 2.28
N ILE A 149 7.30 0.84 1.19
CA ILE A 149 6.18 -0.11 1.23
C ILE A 149 6.62 -1.39 1.93
N GLU A 150 7.82 -1.89 1.63
CA GLU A 150 8.42 -3.07 2.27
C GLU A 150 8.52 -2.88 3.77
N GLU A 151 9.13 -1.78 4.21
CA GLU A 151 9.24 -1.44 5.63
C GLU A 151 7.88 -1.37 6.33
N LEU A 152 6.89 -0.73 5.69
CA LEU A 152 5.54 -0.63 6.25
C LEU A 152 4.85 -2.00 6.32
N ALA A 153 4.96 -2.82 5.29
CA ALA A 153 4.35 -4.15 5.26
C ALA A 153 4.94 -5.05 6.35
N ALA A 154 6.27 -5.06 6.50
CA ALA A 154 6.96 -5.79 7.54
C ALA A 154 6.54 -5.33 8.95
N HIS A 155 6.47 -4.01 9.19
CA HIS A 155 6.03 -3.46 10.47
C HIS A 155 4.57 -3.85 10.80
N LEU A 156 3.67 -3.79 9.81
CA LEU A 156 2.27 -4.16 10.01
C LEU A 156 2.11 -5.67 10.29
N GLU A 157 2.92 -6.52 9.65
CA GLU A 157 2.94 -7.96 9.88
C GLU A 157 3.41 -8.30 11.30
N GLU A 158 4.48 -7.67 11.79
CA GLU A 158 4.99 -7.83 13.15
C GLU A 158 3.95 -7.38 14.20
N GLU A 159 3.33 -6.21 14.00
CA GLU A 159 2.34 -5.64 14.91
C GLU A 159 1.08 -6.53 15.03
N VAL A 160 0.70 -7.26 13.96
CA VAL A 160 -0.40 -8.25 13.96
C VAL A 160 -0.16 -9.37 14.96
N VAL A 161 1.08 -9.82 15.10
CA VAL A 161 1.44 -10.95 15.97
C VAL A 161 1.60 -10.49 17.41
N GLU A 162 2.28 -9.35 17.62
CA GLU A 162 2.64 -8.87 18.97
C GLU A 162 1.46 -8.22 19.69
N ASN A 163 0.77 -7.33 19.02
CA ASN A 163 -0.28 -6.51 19.64
C ASN A 163 -1.48 -6.27 18.71
N PRO A 164 -2.34 -7.26 18.48
CA PRO A 164 -3.49 -7.14 17.60
C PRO A 164 -4.52 -6.14 18.13
N ASP A 165 -4.51 -4.94 17.55
CA ASP A 165 -5.45 -3.85 17.80
C ASP A 165 -6.48 -3.78 16.64
N PRO A 166 -7.78 -3.51 16.88
CA PRO A 166 -8.78 -3.29 15.84
C PRO A 166 -8.42 -2.18 14.83
N THR A 167 -7.65 -1.17 15.23
CA THR A 167 -7.19 -0.09 14.34
C THR A 167 -6.21 -0.58 13.27
N LEU A 168 -5.50 -1.68 13.55
CA LEU A 168 -4.51 -2.28 12.66
C LEU A 168 -5.12 -2.74 11.34
N VAL A 169 -6.29 -3.39 11.39
CA VAL A 169 -7.02 -3.81 10.18
C VAL A 169 -7.33 -2.63 9.27
N ARG A 170 -7.71 -1.48 9.85
CA ARG A 170 -7.95 -0.25 9.08
C ARG A 170 -6.68 0.24 8.41
N ARG A 171 -5.55 0.23 9.12
CA ARG A 171 -4.23 0.64 8.57
C ARG A 171 -3.81 -0.27 7.42
N ILE A 172 -3.96 -1.59 7.57
CA ILE A 172 -3.67 -2.57 6.52
C ILE A 172 -4.56 -2.35 5.29
N LEU A 173 -5.87 -2.15 5.49
CA LEU A 173 -6.79 -1.89 4.38
C LEU A 173 -6.47 -0.58 3.65
N GLN A 174 -6.07 0.47 4.36
CA GLN A 174 -5.63 1.72 3.77
C GLN A 174 -4.34 1.53 2.96
N ALA A 175 -3.35 0.83 3.50
CA ALA A 175 -2.12 0.49 2.79
C ALA A 175 -2.43 -0.30 1.50
N LYS A 176 -3.26 -1.33 1.58
CA LYS A 176 -3.69 -2.14 0.44
C LYS A 176 -4.42 -1.32 -0.64
N SER A 177 -5.29 -0.38 -0.23
CA SER A 177 -5.99 0.52 -1.16
C SER A 177 -5.00 1.42 -1.92
N ARG A 178 -4.00 1.98 -1.23
CA ARG A 178 -2.96 2.82 -1.83
C ARG A 178 -2.06 2.05 -2.78
N LEU A 179 -1.66 0.84 -2.40
CA LEU A 179 -0.92 -0.07 -3.29
C LEU A 179 -1.72 -0.40 -4.55
N THR A 180 -3.04 -0.56 -4.43
CA THR A 180 -3.91 -0.80 -5.59
C THR A 180 -3.92 0.41 -6.53
N SER A 181 -3.96 1.63 -5.99
CA SER A 181 -3.87 2.86 -6.79
C SER A 181 -2.51 2.98 -7.48
N PHE A 182 -1.43 2.72 -6.75
CA PHE A 182 -0.08 2.75 -7.30
C PHE A 182 0.12 1.69 -8.39
N ASN A 183 -0.33 0.47 -8.17
CA ASN A 183 -0.29 -0.60 -9.17
C ASN A 183 -1.00 -0.21 -10.46
N LYS A 184 -2.16 0.45 -10.35
CA LYS A 184 -2.88 0.96 -11.52
C LYS A 184 -2.05 1.98 -12.31
N THR A 185 -1.32 2.86 -11.63
CA THR A 185 -0.40 3.83 -12.27
C THR A 185 0.70 3.08 -13.02
N LEU A 186 1.38 2.12 -12.38
CA LEU A 186 2.43 1.32 -13.02
C LEU A 186 1.93 0.57 -14.26
N TRP A 187 0.70 0.06 -14.23
CA TRP A 187 0.09 -0.59 -15.40
C TRP A 187 -0.11 0.37 -16.57
N TYR A 188 -0.55 1.61 -16.33
CA TYR A 188 -0.69 2.60 -17.37
C TYR A 188 0.66 3.03 -17.94
N GLU A 189 1.65 3.25 -17.09
CA GLU A 189 3.01 3.58 -17.49
C GLU A 189 3.66 2.48 -18.32
N ARG A 190 3.52 1.22 -17.89
CA ARG A 190 3.99 0.07 -18.66
C ARG A 190 3.34 -0.02 -20.03
N GLY A 191 2.03 0.20 -20.10
CA GLY A 191 1.28 0.22 -21.37
C GLY A 191 1.76 1.35 -22.29
N LEU A 192 2.04 2.54 -21.73
CA LEU A 192 2.58 3.67 -22.47
C LEU A 192 3.97 3.36 -23.02
N VAL A 193 4.89 2.87 -22.18
CA VAL A 193 6.25 2.49 -22.58
C VAL A 193 6.23 1.38 -23.64
N PHE A 194 5.33 0.41 -23.52
CA PHE A 194 5.13 -0.61 -24.53
C PHE A 194 4.71 -0.04 -25.89
N ASN A 195 3.84 0.98 -25.90
CA ASN A 195 3.44 1.67 -27.13
C ASN A 195 4.61 2.46 -27.72
N LEU A 196 5.40 3.16 -26.90
CA LEU A 196 6.62 3.85 -27.36
C LEU A 196 7.62 2.91 -28.02
N LYS A 197 7.87 1.74 -27.43
CA LYS A 197 8.74 0.69 -28.00
C LYS A 197 8.31 0.28 -29.41
N LYS A 198 7.00 0.17 -29.66
CA LYS A 198 6.42 -0.27 -30.93
C LYS A 198 6.22 0.83 -31.95
N CYS A 199 6.30 2.08 -31.51
CA CYS A 199 5.98 3.20 -32.39
C CYS A 199 7.11 3.47 -33.40
N GLU A 200 6.76 3.52 -34.68
CA GLU A 200 7.69 3.83 -35.78
C GLU A 200 7.40 5.21 -36.33
N THR A 201 7.99 6.23 -35.71
CA THR A 201 7.90 7.62 -36.13
C THR A 201 9.26 8.20 -36.42
N VAL A 202 9.32 9.25 -37.26
CA VAL A 202 10.57 9.88 -37.69
C VAL A 202 11.34 10.50 -36.53
N TYR A 203 10.63 10.98 -35.51
CA TYR A 203 11.22 11.66 -34.34
C TYR A 203 11.56 10.72 -33.18
N LEU A 204 11.16 9.45 -33.22
CA LEU A 204 11.53 8.45 -32.21
C LEU A 204 12.70 7.59 -32.72
N SER A 205 13.89 7.87 -32.26
CA SER A 205 15.11 7.19 -32.70
C SER A 205 15.10 5.69 -32.37
N VAL A 206 15.81 4.89 -33.17
CA VAL A 206 16.01 3.46 -32.92
C VAL A 206 16.67 3.24 -31.55
N LYS A 207 17.62 4.11 -31.18
CA LYS A 207 18.30 4.09 -29.87
C LYS A 207 17.28 4.27 -28.73
N ALA A 208 16.41 5.28 -28.81
CA ALA A 208 15.38 5.51 -27.77
C ALA A 208 14.43 4.31 -27.63
N ARG A 209 13.99 3.72 -28.75
CA ARG A 209 13.11 2.53 -28.72
C ARG A 209 13.76 1.35 -28.02
N SER A 210 15.05 1.09 -28.29
CA SER A 210 15.80 0.02 -27.62
C SER A 210 15.98 0.28 -26.12
N LEU A 211 16.17 1.55 -25.73
CA LEU A 211 16.29 1.92 -24.31
C LEU A 211 14.96 1.73 -23.54
N PHE A 212 13.80 1.94 -24.18
CA PHE A 212 12.50 1.67 -23.56
C PHE A 212 12.25 0.19 -23.25
N ASP A 213 13.02 -0.75 -23.81
CA ASP A 213 12.94 -2.16 -23.42
C ASP A 213 13.27 -2.36 -21.94
N SER A 214 14.35 -1.74 -21.47
CA SER A 214 14.76 -1.83 -20.07
C SER A 214 13.74 -1.21 -19.11
N THR A 215 13.19 -0.04 -19.47
CA THR A 215 12.17 0.61 -18.64
C THR A 215 10.88 -0.21 -18.57
N HIS A 216 10.50 -0.87 -19.68
CA HIS A 216 9.36 -1.79 -19.66
C HIS A 216 9.58 -2.99 -18.73
N GLU A 217 10.78 -3.55 -18.71
CA GLU A 217 11.14 -4.64 -17.78
C GLU A 217 11.14 -4.16 -16.32
N TYR A 218 11.66 -2.96 -16.05
CA TYR A 218 11.63 -2.37 -14.71
C TYR A 218 10.19 -2.17 -14.21
N LEU A 219 9.31 -1.62 -15.03
CA LEU A 219 7.89 -1.47 -14.68
C LEU A 219 7.20 -2.80 -14.43
N THR A 220 7.53 -3.84 -15.22
CA THR A 220 6.99 -5.18 -14.99
C THR A 220 7.43 -5.73 -13.64
N ARG A 221 8.71 -5.60 -13.29
CA ARG A 221 9.24 -6.02 -11.99
C ARG A 221 8.61 -5.23 -10.83
N GLN A 222 8.39 -3.93 -10.99
CA GLN A 222 7.75 -3.10 -9.98
C GLN A 222 6.29 -3.52 -9.73
N ILE A 223 5.56 -3.88 -10.78
CA ILE A 223 4.20 -4.43 -10.67
C ILE A 223 4.21 -5.71 -9.86
N ASP A 224 5.12 -6.64 -10.16
CA ASP A 224 5.23 -7.92 -9.44
C ASP A 224 5.54 -7.70 -7.95
N ILE A 225 6.43 -6.77 -7.62
CA ILE A 225 6.75 -6.39 -6.25
C ILE A 225 5.50 -5.84 -5.53
N VAL A 226 4.76 -4.93 -6.16
CA VAL A 226 3.53 -4.36 -5.56
C VAL A 226 2.47 -5.44 -5.33
N GLU A 227 2.30 -6.39 -6.25
CA GLU A 227 1.37 -7.51 -6.07
C GLU A 227 1.79 -8.38 -4.89
N THR A 228 3.09 -8.67 -4.73
CA THR A 228 3.61 -9.42 -3.58
C THR A 228 3.28 -8.72 -2.26
N TYR A 229 3.49 -7.42 -2.15
CA TYR A 229 3.15 -6.69 -0.91
C TYR A 229 1.64 -6.61 -0.65
N ARG A 230 0.83 -6.56 -1.69
CA ARG A 230 -0.64 -6.65 -1.55
C ARG A 230 -1.07 -8.01 -1.00
N GLU A 231 -0.38 -9.07 -1.37
CA GLU A 231 -0.60 -10.43 -0.89
C GLU A 231 -0.17 -10.55 0.58
N ILE A 232 1.02 -10.10 0.95
CA ILE A 232 1.52 -10.03 2.33
C ILE A 232 0.54 -9.28 3.24
N LEU A 233 0.04 -8.11 2.82
CA LEU A 233 -0.97 -7.37 3.58
C LEU A 233 -2.31 -8.11 3.71
N SER A 234 -2.67 -8.93 2.73
CA SER A 234 -3.87 -9.78 2.83
C SER A 234 -3.67 -10.90 3.84
N ASP A 235 -2.50 -11.52 3.86
CA ASP A 235 -2.15 -12.57 4.80
C ASP A 235 -2.02 -12.03 6.23
N SER A 236 -1.55 -10.81 6.40
CA SER A 236 -1.55 -10.10 7.69
C SER A 236 -2.96 -9.94 8.27
N ILE A 237 -3.99 -9.68 7.43
CA ILE A 237 -5.40 -9.66 7.88
C ILE A 237 -5.83 -11.05 8.34
N ASN A 238 -5.48 -12.10 7.61
CA ASN A 238 -5.82 -13.48 7.97
C ASN A 238 -5.14 -13.89 9.28
N ALA A 239 -3.88 -13.52 9.47
CA ALA A 239 -3.13 -13.73 10.71
C ALA A 239 -3.79 -12.99 11.89
N TYR A 240 -4.20 -11.72 11.69
CA TYR A 240 -4.94 -10.96 12.69
C TYR A 240 -6.22 -11.68 13.13
N LEU A 241 -7.05 -12.13 12.19
CA LEU A 241 -8.29 -12.84 12.47
C LEU A 241 -8.03 -14.14 13.24
N SER A 242 -6.98 -14.86 12.87
CA SER A 242 -6.55 -16.08 13.58
C SER A 242 -6.12 -15.77 15.02
N THR A 243 -5.31 -14.74 15.24
CA THR A 243 -4.83 -14.32 16.56
C THR A 243 -6.00 -13.88 17.45
N VAL A 244 -6.93 -13.09 16.93
CA VAL A 244 -8.15 -12.67 17.65
C VAL A 244 -9.02 -13.88 17.98
N SER A 245 -9.23 -14.80 17.04
CA SER A 245 -9.99 -16.03 17.26
C SER A 245 -9.37 -16.88 18.38
N ASN A 246 -8.03 -17.03 18.39
CA ASN A 246 -7.33 -17.73 19.44
C ASN A 246 -7.52 -17.06 20.82
N LYS A 247 -7.42 -15.72 20.91
CA LYS A 247 -7.69 -14.97 22.14
C LYS A 247 -9.12 -15.17 22.64
N ILE A 248 -10.11 -15.12 21.73
CA ILE A 248 -11.51 -15.39 22.07
C ILE A 248 -11.68 -16.80 22.59
N ASN A 249 -11.11 -17.82 21.92
CA ASN A 249 -11.18 -19.20 22.33
C ASN A 249 -10.55 -19.41 23.70
N PHE A 250 -9.42 -18.76 24.00
CA PHE A 250 -8.80 -18.78 25.31
C PHE A 250 -9.74 -18.19 26.39
N SER A 251 -10.35 -17.05 26.11
CA SER A 251 -11.31 -16.39 27.02
C SER A 251 -12.55 -17.26 27.27
N ILE A 252 -13.08 -17.90 26.22
CA ILE A 252 -14.21 -18.84 26.34
C ILE A 252 -13.82 -20.03 27.21
N ARG A 253 -12.62 -20.61 27.04
CA ARG A 253 -12.12 -21.72 27.89
C ARG A 253 -12.02 -21.29 29.34
N ALA A 254 -11.46 -20.11 29.63
CA ALA A 254 -11.37 -19.57 30.98
C ALA A 254 -12.77 -19.38 31.61
N LEU A 255 -13.72 -18.80 30.86
CA LEU A 255 -15.11 -18.63 31.32
C LEU A 255 -15.79 -19.97 31.57
N THR A 256 -15.57 -20.96 30.70
CA THR A 256 -16.12 -22.31 30.84
C THR A 256 -15.61 -22.98 32.13
N LEU A 257 -14.31 -22.81 32.45
CA LEU A 257 -13.73 -23.29 33.71
C LEU A 257 -14.40 -22.63 34.92
N VAL A 258 -14.53 -21.31 34.93
CA VAL A 258 -15.20 -20.58 36.01
C VAL A 258 -16.62 -21.06 36.17
N THR A 259 -17.38 -21.20 35.08
CA THR A 259 -18.76 -21.70 35.09
C THR A 259 -18.82 -23.14 35.61
N LEU A 260 -17.88 -24.00 35.22
CA LEU A 260 -17.78 -25.38 35.73
C LEU A 260 -17.63 -25.38 37.25
N TYR A 261 -16.67 -24.60 37.79
CA TYR A 261 -16.45 -24.48 39.22
C TYR A 261 -17.72 -23.98 39.94
N LEU A 262 -18.36 -22.93 39.45
CA LEU A 262 -19.61 -22.42 40.05
C LEU A 262 -20.71 -23.46 40.01
N THR A 263 -20.85 -24.20 38.90
CA THR A 263 -21.85 -25.29 38.78
C THR A 263 -21.59 -26.39 39.81
N ILE A 264 -20.35 -26.80 40.00
CA ILE A 264 -20.00 -27.82 41.03
C ILE A 264 -20.34 -27.30 42.41
N ILE A 265 -19.96 -26.08 42.78
CA ILE A 265 -20.24 -25.49 44.08
C ILE A 265 -21.75 -25.41 44.30
N THR A 266 -22.50 -24.88 43.29
CA THR A 266 -23.94 -24.74 43.37
C THR A 266 -24.63 -26.10 43.51
N THR A 267 -24.17 -27.12 42.77
CA THR A 267 -24.75 -28.46 42.87
C THR A 267 -24.51 -29.06 44.27
N ILE A 268 -23.30 -28.93 44.82
CA ILE A 268 -22.98 -29.45 46.17
C ILE A 268 -23.82 -28.71 47.22
N THR A 269 -24.04 -27.43 47.11
CA THR A 269 -24.84 -26.64 48.09
C THR A 269 -26.34 -26.76 47.90
N SER A 270 -26.82 -27.01 46.69
CA SER A 270 -28.25 -27.14 46.40
C SER A 270 -28.87 -28.41 47.02
N PHE A 271 -28.15 -29.51 47.02
CA PHE A 271 -28.62 -30.79 47.62
C PHE A 271 -28.97 -30.64 49.10
N PRO A 272 -28.06 -30.19 49.98
CA PRO A 272 -28.37 -29.97 51.38
C PRO A 272 -29.46 -28.96 51.61
N ASN A 273 -29.50 -27.87 50.80
CA ASN A 273 -30.53 -26.86 50.94
C ASN A 273 -31.92 -27.38 50.58
N THR A 274 -32.03 -28.21 49.54
CA THR A 274 -33.29 -28.89 49.19
C THR A 274 -33.75 -29.83 50.29
N VAL A 275 -32.85 -30.62 50.86
CA VAL A 275 -33.14 -31.52 51.99
C VAL A 275 -33.56 -30.72 53.21
N ALA A 276 -32.84 -29.65 53.58
CA ALA A 276 -33.20 -28.80 54.71
C ALA A 276 -34.56 -28.13 54.54
N THR A 277 -34.87 -27.67 53.34
CA THR A 277 -36.17 -27.03 53.00
C THR A 277 -37.30 -28.05 53.11
N PHE A 278 -37.13 -29.27 52.61
CA PHE A 278 -38.13 -30.30 52.64
C PHE A 278 -38.46 -30.74 54.09
N PHE A 279 -37.48 -30.94 54.93
CA PHE A 279 -37.68 -31.31 56.35
C PHE A 279 -38.06 -30.12 57.25
N GLY A 280 -37.85 -28.87 56.80
CA GLY A 280 -38.29 -27.65 57.48
C GLY A 280 -39.81 -27.35 57.32
N ILE A 281 -40.50 -28.05 56.44
CA ILE A 281 -41.95 -27.96 56.30
C ILE A 281 -42.61 -28.67 57.54
N ALA A 282 -43.47 -27.97 58.20
CA ALA A 282 -44.05 -28.42 59.50
C ALA A 282 -44.73 -29.82 59.46
N GLN A 283 -45.17 -30.33 58.32
CA GLN A 283 -45.70 -31.67 58.12
C GLN A 283 -44.74 -32.80 58.31
N PHE A 284 -43.40 -32.55 58.14
CA PHE A 284 -42.33 -33.54 58.28
C PHE A 284 -41.48 -33.33 59.53
N GLY A 285 -41.85 -32.39 60.41
CA GLY A 285 -41.05 -32.00 61.59
C GLY A 285 -41.10 -33.01 62.78
N GLY A 286 -41.64 -34.23 62.60
CA GLY A 286 -41.64 -35.29 63.57
C GLY A 286 -40.45 -36.25 63.53
N THR A 287 -39.46 -35.99 62.68
CA THR A 287 -38.27 -36.82 62.48
C THR A 287 -37.17 -36.47 63.47
N ASN A 288 -36.44 -37.46 63.94
CA ASN A 288 -35.34 -37.32 64.86
C ASN A 288 -34.25 -36.36 64.30
N PRO A 289 -33.87 -35.27 65.01
CA PRO A 289 -32.88 -34.27 64.50
C PRO A 289 -31.55 -34.89 64.12
N VAL A 290 -31.15 -36.01 64.73
CA VAL A 290 -29.92 -36.79 64.37
C VAL A 290 -30.06 -37.40 62.97
N GLY A 291 -31.25 -37.92 62.64
CA GLY A 291 -31.52 -38.49 61.32
C GLY A 291 -31.45 -37.43 60.20
N ILE A 292 -31.97 -36.24 60.43
CA ILE A 292 -31.87 -35.09 59.47
C ILE A 292 -30.42 -34.70 59.27
N PHE A 293 -29.61 -34.61 60.32
CA PHE A 293 -28.18 -34.28 60.23
C PHE A 293 -27.40 -35.31 59.41
N VAL A 294 -27.67 -36.62 59.63
CA VAL A 294 -27.05 -37.68 58.85
C VAL A 294 -27.39 -37.59 57.36
N ILE A 295 -28.63 -37.33 57.02
CA ILE A 295 -29.10 -37.15 55.62
C ILE A 295 -28.42 -35.96 54.98
N LEU A 296 -28.27 -34.83 55.68
CA LEU A 296 -27.56 -33.66 55.21
C LEU A 296 -26.06 -33.96 54.93
N VAL A 297 -25.40 -34.63 55.84
CA VAL A 297 -24.00 -35.00 55.67
C VAL A 297 -23.81 -35.97 54.48
N VAL A 298 -24.68 -36.98 54.36
CA VAL A 298 -24.64 -37.93 53.24
C VAL A 298 -24.94 -37.23 51.91
N SER A 299 -25.86 -36.24 51.87
CA SER A 299 -26.20 -35.48 50.69
C SER A 299 -25.04 -34.63 50.18
N ILE A 300 -24.11 -34.23 51.02
CA ILE A 300 -22.86 -33.54 50.62
C ILE A 300 -21.76 -34.54 50.19
N LEU A 301 -21.60 -35.58 50.99
CA LEU A 301 -20.49 -36.56 50.81
C LEU A 301 -20.65 -37.41 49.56
N LEU A 302 -21.88 -37.86 49.23
CA LEU A 302 -22.10 -38.71 48.06
C LEU A 302 -21.78 -38.05 46.74
N PRO A 303 -22.23 -36.82 46.39
CA PRO A 303 -21.83 -36.14 45.19
C PRO A 303 -20.35 -35.79 45.14
N SER A 304 -19.77 -35.40 46.28
CA SER A 304 -18.36 -35.05 46.39
C SER A 304 -17.45 -36.29 46.15
N LEU A 305 -17.78 -37.44 46.74
CA LEU A 305 -17.08 -38.70 46.52
C LEU A 305 -17.27 -39.21 45.09
N TRP A 306 -18.43 -39.05 44.51
CA TRP A 306 -18.71 -39.43 43.13
C TRP A 306 -17.89 -38.60 42.14
N LEU A 307 -17.81 -37.28 42.30
CA LEU A 307 -16.97 -36.38 41.53
C LEU A 307 -15.46 -36.73 41.66
N TRP A 308 -14.99 -37.03 42.89
CA TRP A 308 -13.65 -37.39 43.15
C TRP A 308 -13.26 -38.78 42.56
N ARG A 309 -14.15 -39.76 42.65
CA ARG A 309 -13.90 -41.10 42.11
C ARG A 309 -13.92 -41.16 40.60
N ARG A 310 -14.63 -40.32 39.91
CA ARG A 310 -14.66 -40.30 38.45
C ARG A 310 -13.42 -39.72 37.79
N LYS A 311 -12.42 -39.22 38.52
CA LYS A 311 -11.22 -38.55 37.96
C LYS A 311 -11.58 -37.50 36.87
N TRP A 312 -12.86 -37.14 36.73
CA TRP A 312 -13.40 -36.32 35.63
C TRP A 312 -12.79 -34.93 35.64
N LEU A 313 -12.50 -34.39 36.83
CA LEU A 313 -11.80 -33.11 36.97
C LEU A 313 -10.36 -33.18 36.43
N ARG A 314 -9.69 -34.31 36.59
CA ARG A 314 -8.28 -34.48 36.20
C ARG A 314 -8.15 -34.62 34.67
N THR A 315 -9.04 -35.37 34.03
CA THR A 315 -9.07 -35.52 32.56
C THR A 315 -9.51 -34.27 31.83
N THR A 316 -10.40 -33.46 32.41
CA THR A 316 -10.76 -32.14 31.85
C THR A 316 -9.66 -31.12 32.03
N PHE A 317 -8.88 -31.15 33.10
CA PHE A 317 -7.70 -30.32 33.31
C PHE A 317 -6.57 -30.68 32.35
N GLU A 318 -6.23 -31.96 32.25
CA GLU A 318 -5.17 -32.44 31.33
C GLU A 318 -5.49 -32.21 29.88
N ALA A 319 -6.76 -32.33 29.47
CA ALA A 319 -7.23 -32.00 28.10
C ALA A 319 -7.21 -30.48 27.80
N LEU A 320 -7.28 -29.62 28.80
CA LEU A 320 -7.19 -28.16 28.65
C LEU A 320 -5.72 -27.67 28.66
N GLU A 321 -4.83 -28.34 29.37
CA GLU A 321 -3.37 -28.05 29.38
C GLU A 321 -2.68 -28.52 28.09
N SER A 322 -3.04 -29.70 27.58
CA SER A 322 -2.41 -30.30 26.39
C SER A 322 -2.70 -29.59 25.08
N HIS A 323 -3.64 -28.65 25.02
CA HIS A 323 -3.97 -27.84 23.85
C HIS A 323 -3.57 -26.38 24.02
N GLY A 324 -2.77 -26.06 25.04
CA GLY A 324 -2.26 -24.70 25.33
C GLY A 324 -0.75 -24.53 25.13
N SER A 325 -0.08 -25.55 24.60
CA SER A 325 1.36 -25.53 24.25
C SER A 325 1.58 -25.45 22.75
#